data_496008336f91f7ff0e0c1eeee0ae34a4
#
_entry.id   496008336f91f7ff0e0c1eeee0ae34a4
#
_cell.length_a   1.000
_cell.length_b   1.000
_cell.length_c   1.000
_cell.angle_alpha   90.00
_cell.angle_beta   90.00
_cell.angle_gamma   90.00
#
_symmetry.space_group_name_H-M   'P 1'
#
loop_
_entity.id
_entity.type
_entity.pdbx_description
1 polymer ?
#
loop_
_entity_poly.entity_id
_entity_poly.type
_entity_poly.pdbx_seq_one_letter_code
_entity_poly.pdbx_strand_id
1 'polypeptide(L)'
;MINLYEMTKNKEYLSYPERNLHMMELYFEPDGTIFTQNSTRQDRGKKVWPDLYFHQYLYMATRGNVTGEHRDEFLRAAHQIIRSCIARGDDAPDCLYLLMLYEQMAECTLEGSGFIKKYRKLFSDSGVLRVARENYAYTALKGKTAFLYVNVNGMDVCFKIGESFCEVRNFVAQQLIQTEDGCELTASANVWYYEPWEEKPNTSDWWQMDQKKRSLKIPRTLTTKVTIHEHEDGLEITLHTEGLEKLPLRLQLCVPAGTVLRNDAFWLKTEAGQGMIVRRGDVELALGEKILSFGPCFGEHEFQGHYSGEETNAGGYTIFCNALTPVDKTVFLRVKRK
;
A
#
# COMPACT_ATOMS: atom_id res chain seq x y z
N MET A 1 -4.20 -15.02 25.18
CA MET A 1 -5.55 -14.75 25.73
C MET A 1 -6.40 -16.02 25.76
N ILE A 2 -6.47 -16.82 24.66
CA ILE A 2 -7.19 -18.11 24.63
C ILE A 2 -6.76 -19.02 25.79
N ASN A 3 -5.45 -19.23 25.98
CA ASN A 3 -4.94 -20.06 27.08
C ASN A 3 -5.33 -19.52 28.47
N LEU A 4 -5.37 -18.19 28.64
CA LEU A 4 -5.83 -17.57 29.89
C LEU A 4 -7.31 -17.85 30.14
N TYR A 5 -8.14 -17.80 29.09
CA TYR A 5 -9.53 -18.20 29.20
C TYR A 5 -9.67 -19.69 29.62
N GLU A 6 -8.91 -20.59 28.98
CA GLU A 6 -8.96 -22.01 29.33
C GLU A 6 -8.55 -22.29 30.78
N MET A 7 -7.59 -21.54 31.30
CA MET A 7 -7.14 -21.67 32.71
C MET A 7 -8.10 -21.07 33.73
N THR A 8 -8.70 -19.92 33.39
CA THR A 8 -9.49 -19.11 34.34
C THR A 8 -10.99 -19.18 34.14
N LYS A 9 -11.42 -19.57 32.94
CA LYS A 9 -12.79 -19.52 32.45
C LYS A 9 -13.42 -18.12 32.47
N ASN A 10 -12.59 -17.07 32.60
CA ASN A 10 -13.04 -15.69 32.48
C ASN A 10 -13.25 -15.32 31.02
N LYS A 11 -14.52 -15.12 30.62
CA LYS A 11 -14.94 -14.82 29.25
C LYS A 11 -14.37 -13.49 28.70
N GLU A 12 -13.99 -12.57 29.57
CA GLU A 12 -13.36 -11.31 29.15
C GLU A 12 -12.14 -11.55 28.28
N TYR A 13 -11.35 -12.60 28.57
CA TYR A 13 -10.17 -12.96 27.81
C TYR A 13 -10.46 -13.35 26.35
N LEU A 14 -11.68 -13.76 26.02
CA LEU A 14 -12.07 -14.09 24.65
C LEU A 14 -12.37 -12.85 23.79
N SER A 15 -12.70 -11.72 24.40
CA SER A 15 -12.98 -10.47 23.67
C SER A 15 -11.75 -9.94 22.93
N TYR A 16 -10.54 -10.22 23.41
CA TYR A 16 -9.29 -9.78 22.81
C TYR A 16 -8.96 -10.52 21.51
N PRO A 17 -8.93 -11.88 21.48
CA PRO A 17 -8.72 -12.60 20.22
C PRO A 17 -9.85 -12.36 19.22
N GLU A 18 -11.11 -12.30 19.65
CA GLU A 18 -12.25 -12.00 18.77
C GLU A 18 -12.02 -10.68 18.02
N ARG A 19 -11.76 -9.60 18.72
CA ARG A 19 -11.49 -8.28 18.14
C ARG A 19 -10.26 -8.28 17.24
N ASN A 20 -9.19 -8.99 17.62
CA ASN A 20 -7.98 -9.10 16.82
C ASN A 20 -8.23 -9.87 15.52
N LEU A 21 -8.96 -10.97 15.56
CA LEU A 21 -9.26 -11.79 14.40
C LEU A 21 -10.16 -11.04 13.41
N HIS A 22 -11.19 -10.33 13.87
CA HIS A 22 -11.98 -9.45 13.00
C HIS A 22 -11.12 -8.35 12.35
N MET A 23 -10.16 -7.78 13.07
CA MET A 23 -9.23 -6.82 12.48
C MET A 23 -8.36 -7.49 11.41
N MET A 24 -7.86 -8.71 11.66
CA MET A 24 -7.01 -9.43 10.72
C MET A 24 -7.72 -9.78 9.41
N GLU A 25 -9.04 -10.04 9.43
CA GLU A 25 -9.83 -10.24 8.21
C GLU A 25 -9.74 -9.05 7.24
N LEU A 26 -9.62 -7.84 7.78
CA LEU A 26 -9.48 -6.61 7.00
C LEU A 26 -8.04 -6.41 6.47
N TYR A 27 -7.08 -7.23 6.88
CA TYR A 27 -5.68 -7.18 6.44
C TYR A 27 -5.31 -8.29 5.45
N PHE A 28 -6.21 -9.23 5.17
CA PHE A 28 -5.98 -10.23 4.13
C PHE A 28 -6.01 -9.59 2.75
N GLU A 29 -5.09 -10.02 1.91
CA GLU A 29 -5.00 -9.67 0.51
C GLU A 29 -5.75 -10.71 -0.37
N PRO A 30 -6.14 -10.35 -1.60
CA PRO A 30 -6.82 -11.28 -2.51
C PRO A 30 -6.08 -12.59 -2.78
N ASP A 31 -4.75 -12.61 -2.65
CA ASP A 31 -3.94 -13.82 -2.78
C ASP A 31 -3.84 -14.64 -1.47
N GLY A 32 -4.52 -14.23 -0.42
CA GLY A 32 -4.52 -14.88 0.89
C GLY A 32 -3.35 -14.50 1.79
N THR A 33 -2.49 -13.58 1.39
CA THR A 33 -1.43 -13.03 2.25
C THR A 33 -1.95 -11.93 3.17
N ILE A 34 -1.12 -11.46 4.07
CA ILE A 34 -1.41 -10.34 4.96
C ILE A 34 -0.74 -9.07 4.42
N PHE A 35 -1.46 -7.95 4.39
CA PHE A 35 -0.88 -6.64 4.09
C PHE A 35 0.06 -6.21 5.21
N THR A 36 1.36 -6.03 4.90
CA THR A 36 2.41 -5.74 5.88
C THR A 36 3.10 -4.39 5.68
N GLN A 37 2.74 -3.62 4.66
CA GLN A 37 3.46 -2.38 4.30
C GLN A 37 3.38 -1.29 5.37
N ASN A 38 2.33 -1.29 6.19
CA ASN A 38 2.18 -0.38 7.33
C ASN A 38 2.72 -0.96 8.65
N SER A 39 3.25 -2.18 8.66
CA SER A 39 3.84 -2.78 9.85
C SER A 39 5.04 -1.97 10.35
N THR A 40 5.19 -1.88 11.65
CA THR A 40 6.35 -1.28 12.33
C THR A 40 7.40 -2.31 12.76
N ARG A 41 7.20 -3.58 12.40
CA ARG A 41 8.05 -4.71 12.77
C ARG A 41 8.87 -5.22 11.58
N GLN A 42 9.63 -6.30 11.82
CA GLN A 42 10.52 -6.92 10.83
C GLN A 42 9.82 -7.60 9.63
N ASP A 43 8.51 -7.72 9.68
CA ASP A 43 7.66 -8.26 8.61
C ASP A 43 7.24 -7.19 7.59
N ARG A 44 7.55 -5.92 7.84
CA ARG A 44 7.20 -4.82 6.93
C ARG A 44 7.64 -5.09 5.50
N GLY A 45 6.67 -5.07 4.58
CA GLY A 45 6.89 -5.29 3.16
C GLY A 45 7.24 -6.71 2.77
N LYS A 46 7.23 -7.66 3.71
CA LYS A 46 7.42 -9.08 3.41
C LYS A 46 6.09 -9.74 3.07
N LYS A 47 6.14 -10.74 2.22
CA LYS A 47 5.02 -11.62 1.96
C LYS A 47 4.85 -12.55 3.18
N VAL A 48 3.73 -12.38 3.89
CA VAL A 48 3.41 -13.14 5.11
C VAL A 48 2.07 -13.84 4.91
N TRP A 49 2.03 -15.12 5.25
CA TRP A 49 0.81 -15.93 5.24
C TRP A 49 0.19 -15.97 6.63
N PRO A 50 -1.15 -16.05 6.74
CA PRO A 50 -1.85 -16.04 8.03
C PRO A 50 -1.88 -17.39 8.73
N ASP A 51 -0.97 -18.30 8.45
CA ASP A 51 -1.00 -19.70 8.90
C ASP A 51 -1.08 -19.83 10.42
N LEU A 52 -0.40 -18.95 11.16
CA LEU A 52 -0.46 -18.89 12.62
C LEU A 52 -1.84 -18.53 13.18
N TYR A 53 -2.74 -17.98 12.36
CA TYR A 53 -4.10 -17.62 12.80
C TYR A 53 -5.12 -18.75 12.59
N PHE A 54 -4.77 -19.82 11.87
CA PHE A 54 -5.67 -20.92 11.55
C PHE A 54 -6.38 -21.46 12.80
N HIS A 55 -5.61 -21.90 13.78
CA HIS A 55 -6.16 -22.50 15.00
C HIS A 55 -6.91 -21.50 15.88
N GLN A 56 -6.56 -20.21 15.83
CA GLN A 56 -7.24 -19.15 16.57
C GLN A 56 -8.65 -18.91 16.01
N TYR A 57 -8.79 -18.81 14.70
CA TYR A 57 -10.08 -18.73 14.04
C TYR A 57 -10.95 -19.94 14.35
N LEU A 58 -10.38 -21.14 14.19
CA LEU A 58 -11.10 -22.39 14.45
C LEU A 58 -11.53 -22.53 15.92
N TYR A 59 -10.63 -22.18 16.87
CA TYR A 59 -10.94 -22.18 18.29
C TYR A 59 -12.11 -21.22 18.60
N MET A 60 -12.03 -19.98 18.16
CA MET A 60 -13.05 -18.98 18.42
C MET A 60 -14.40 -19.37 17.84
N ALA A 61 -14.44 -19.96 16.66
CA ALA A 61 -15.64 -20.42 16.02
C ALA A 61 -16.30 -21.65 16.69
N THR A 62 -15.49 -22.50 17.34
CA THR A 62 -15.98 -23.77 17.94
C THR A 62 -16.15 -23.70 19.45
N ARG A 63 -15.27 -22.99 20.14
CA ARG A 63 -15.19 -22.94 21.62
C ARG A 63 -15.28 -21.53 22.22
N GLY A 64 -15.05 -20.50 21.40
CA GLY A 64 -14.96 -19.10 21.85
C GLY A 64 -16.29 -18.40 22.08
N ASN A 65 -17.43 -19.12 22.01
CA ASN A 65 -18.80 -18.57 22.09
C ASN A 65 -19.14 -17.54 21.00
N VAL A 66 -18.41 -17.50 19.91
CA VAL A 66 -18.76 -16.71 18.74
C VAL A 66 -19.91 -17.42 18.02
N THR A 67 -20.97 -16.70 17.69
CA THR A 67 -22.19 -17.28 17.13
C THR A 67 -22.64 -16.55 15.86
N GLY A 68 -23.57 -17.16 15.12
CA GLY A 68 -24.18 -16.56 13.95
C GLY A 68 -23.17 -16.26 12.84
N GLU A 69 -23.34 -15.12 12.18
CA GLU A 69 -22.54 -14.70 11.03
C GLU A 69 -21.03 -14.61 11.33
N HIS A 70 -20.64 -14.14 12.52
CA HIS A 70 -19.24 -14.06 12.92
C HIS A 70 -18.60 -15.44 13.07
N ARG A 71 -19.34 -16.44 13.56
CA ARG A 71 -18.86 -17.82 13.59
C ARG A 71 -18.55 -18.33 12.19
N ASP A 72 -19.45 -18.09 11.26
CA ASP A 72 -19.28 -18.52 9.87
C ASP A 72 -18.15 -17.78 9.15
N GLU A 73 -17.95 -16.50 9.47
CA GLU A 73 -16.79 -15.72 9.01
C GLU A 73 -15.48 -16.36 9.49
N PHE A 74 -15.38 -16.69 10.76
CA PHE A 74 -14.17 -17.32 11.32
C PHE A 74 -13.91 -18.71 10.75
N LEU A 75 -14.96 -19.51 10.51
CA LEU A 75 -14.82 -20.81 9.84
C LEU A 75 -14.33 -20.65 8.39
N ARG A 76 -14.86 -19.66 7.64
CA ARG A 76 -14.39 -19.36 6.28
C ARG A 76 -12.91 -18.91 6.29
N ALA A 77 -12.50 -18.08 7.26
CA ALA A 77 -11.12 -17.67 7.42
C ALA A 77 -10.18 -18.86 7.67
N ALA A 78 -10.55 -19.73 8.61
CA ALA A 78 -9.78 -20.94 8.90
C ALA A 78 -9.68 -21.85 7.66
N HIS A 79 -10.80 -22.06 6.94
CA HIS A 79 -10.84 -22.84 5.72
C HIS A 79 -9.94 -22.27 4.63
N GLN A 80 -9.98 -20.96 4.41
CA GLN A 80 -9.13 -20.28 3.42
C GLN A 80 -7.63 -20.44 3.77
N ILE A 81 -7.27 -20.31 5.03
CA ILE A 81 -5.89 -20.44 5.49
C ILE A 81 -5.37 -21.86 5.19
N ILE A 82 -6.12 -22.88 5.62
CA ILE A 82 -5.65 -24.29 5.43
C ILE A 82 -5.60 -24.66 3.95
N ARG A 83 -6.57 -24.24 3.13
CA ARG A 83 -6.55 -24.47 1.68
C ARG A 83 -5.38 -23.79 1.02
N SER A 84 -5.05 -22.57 1.42
CA SER A 84 -3.90 -21.81 0.91
C SER A 84 -2.59 -22.52 1.27
N CYS A 85 -2.46 -23.02 2.50
CA CYS A 85 -1.31 -23.79 2.95
C CYS A 85 -1.11 -25.08 2.10
N ILE A 86 -2.18 -25.84 1.89
CA ILE A 86 -2.16 -27.05 1.06
C ILE A 86 -1.78 -26.73 -0.39
N ALA A 87 -2.37 -25.68 -0.96
CA ALA A 87 -2.12 -25.29 -2.35
C ALA A 87 -0.67 -24.84 -2.61
N ARG A 88 0.01 -24.31 -1.59
CA ARG A 88 1.43 -23.95 -1.67
C ARG A 88 2.36 -25.15 -1.49
N GLY A 89 1.85 -26.29 -1.04
CA GLY A 89 2.65 -27.46 -0.68
C GLY A 89 3.48 -27.24 0.60
N ASP A 90 3.08 -26.27 1.41
CA ASP A 90 3.72 -26.02 2.70
C ASP A 90 3.35 -27.10 3.72
N ASP A 91 4.17 -27.23 4.75
CA ASP A 91 3.83 -28.05 5.91
C ASP A 91 2.52 -27.53 6.55
N ALA A 92 1.82 -28.44 7.23
CA ALA A 92 0.60 -28.05 7.92
C ALA A 92 0.90 -26.91 8.93
N PRO A 93 -0.08 -25.99 9.15
CA PRO A 93 0.12 -24.91 10.10
C PRO A 93 0.62 -25.42 11.45
N ASP A 94 1.55 -24.70 12.05
CA ASP A 94 1.96 -24.94 13.44
C ASP A 94 0.74 -25.03 14.35
N CYS A 95 0.85 -25.70 15.48
CA CYS A 95 -0.22 -25.83 16.46
C CYS A 95 -1.37 -26.79 16.09
N LEU A 96 -1.22 -27.67 15.10
CA LEU A 96 -2.21 -28.73 14.84
C LEU A 96 -2.45 -29.66 16.05
N TYR A 97 -1.50 -29.73 16.99
CA TYR A 97 -1.67 -30.44 18.26
C TYR A 97 -2.88 -29.95 19.07
N LEU A 98 -3.33 -28.70 18.84
CA LEU A 98 -4.54 -28.17 19.48
C LEU A 98 -5.81 -28.90 19.05
N LEU A 99 -5.84 -29.50 17.86
CA LEU A 99 -6.92 -30.36 17.41
C LEU A 99 -7.04 -31.63 18.27
N MET A 100 -5.90 -32.12 18.77
CA MET A 100 -5.86 -33.25 19.70
C MET A 100 -6.33 -32.88 21.13
N LEU A 101 -6.10 -31.62 21.53
CA LEU A 101 -6.53 -31.12 22.83
C LEU A 101 -8.02 -30.72 22.86
N TYR A 102 -8.55 -30.34 21.71
CA TYR A 102 -9.90 -29.84 21.57
C TYR A 102 -10.63 -30.54 20.41
N GLU A 103 -11.23 -31.70 20.69
CA GLU A 103 -11.91 -32.55 19.72
C GLU A 103 -12.94 -31.79 18.86
N GLN A 104 -13.68 -30.84 19.47
CA GLN A 104 -14.66 -30.02 18.74
C GLN A 104 -14.05 -29.21 17.59
N MET A 105 -12.74 -28.90 17.67
CA MET A 105 -12.03 -28.24 16.57
C MET A 105 -11.76 -29.22 15.43
N ALA A 106 -11.43 -30.47 15.76
CA ALA A 106 -11.14 -31.52 14.77
C ALA A 106 -12.40 -32.01 14.02
N GLU A 107 -13.55 -32.01 14.72
CA GLU A 107 -14.85 -32.43 14.16
C GLU A 107 -15.54 -31.35 13.33
N CYS A 108 -14.99 -30.13 13.32
CA CYS A 108 -15.63 -29.00 12.63
C CYS A 108 -15.49 -29.13 11.11
N THR A 109 -16.61 -29.12 10.40
CA THR A 109 -16.63 -29.06 8.95
C THR A 109 -16.31 -27.66 8.49
N LEU A 110 -15.27 -27.52 7.67
CA LEU A 110 -14.87 -26.28 7.05
C LEU A 110 -15.49 -26.16 5.66
N GLU A 111 -16.61 -25.47 5.58
CA GLU A 111 -17.30 -25.21 4.32
C GLU A 111 -17.25 -23.71 3.99
N GLY A 112 -17.19 -23.38 2.71
CA GLY A 112 -17.32 -21.99 2.27
C GLY A 112 -16.54 -21.66 1.00
N SER A 113 -17.05 -20.72 0.25
CA SER A 113 -16.39 -20.13 -0.92
C SER A 113 -15.62 -18.90 -0.47
N GLY A 114 -14.36 -18.79 -0.91
CA GLY A 114 -13.52 -17.60 -0.94
C GLY A 114 -13.61 -16.57 0.19
N PHE A 115 -12.46 -16.11 0.61
CA PHE A 115 -12.31 -15.19 1.75
C PHE A 115 -12.73 -13.74 1.45
N ILE A 116 -12.90 -13.34 0.19
CA ILE A 116 -12.99 -11.92 -0.18
C ILE A 116 -14.36 -11.35 0.23
N LYS A 117 -14.39 -10.76 1.40
CA LYS A 117 -15.47 -9.87 1.81
C LYS A 117 -15.21 -8.50 1.17
N LYS A 118 -16.23 -7.96 0.47
CA LYS A 118 -16.17 -6.56 0.01
C LYS A 118 -16.30 -5.65 1.21
N TYR A 119 -15.30 -4.80 1.45
CA TYR A 119 -15.32 -3.85 2.56
C TYR A 119 -14.60 -2.56 2.19
N ARG A 120 -14.84 -1.52 2.98
CA ARG A 120 -14.09 -0.27 3.06
C ARG A 120 -13.97 0.12 4.52
N LYS A 121 -12.76 0.20 5.04
CA LYS A 121 -12.50 0.50 6.45
C LYS A 121 -11.40 1.52 6.61
N LEU A 122 -11.75 2.68 7.17
CA LEU A 122 -10.79 3.69 7.61
C LEU A 122 -10.40 3.42 9.07
N PHE A 123 -9.11 3.29 9.30
CA PHE A 123 -8.46 3.29 10.61
C PHE A 123 -7.87 4.69 10.84
N SER A 124 -8.69 5.60 11.36
CA SER A 124 -8.37 7.04 11.48
C SER A 124 -7.09 7.31 12.26
N ASP A 125 -6.91 6.62 13.39
CA ASP A 125 -5.77 6.81 14.30
C ASP A 125 -4.44 6.43 13.66
N SER A 126 -4.44 5.39 12.83
CA SER A 126 -3.25 4.93 12.10
C SER A 126 -3.11 5.56 10.71
N GLY A 127 -4.13 6.28 10.23
CA GLY A 127 -4.13 6.87 8.89
C GLY A 127 -4.07 5.83 7.77
N VAL A 128 -4.84 4.76 7.90
CA VAL A 128 -4.90 3.64 6.96
C VAL A 128 -6.33 3.47 6.48
N LEU A 129 -6.55 3.52 5.17
CA LEU A 129 -7.79 3.11 4.54
C LEU A 129 -7.55 1.78 3.82
N ARG A 130 -8.28 0.73 4.24
CA ARG A 130 -8.26 -0.58 3.61
C ARG A 130 -9.55 -0.81 2.86
N VAL A 131 -9.45 -1.26 1.61
CA VAL A 131 -10.59 -1.55 0.74
C VAL A 131 -10.37 -2.86 0.01
N ALA A 132 -11.38 -3.73 0.04
CA ALA A 132 -11.41 -4.93 -0.79
C ALA A 132 -12.63 -4.88 -1.72
N ARG A 133 -12.38 -5.21 -2.98
CA ARG A 133 -13.37 -5.36 -4.05
C ARG A 133 -13.24 -6.77 -4.64
N GLU A 134 -14.10 -7.10 -5.59
CA GLU A 134 -14.10 -8.43 -6.18
C GLU A 134 -12.79 -8.77 -6.91
N ASN A 135 -12.22 -7.80 -7.63
CA ASN A 135 -11.09 -8.02 -8.52
C ASN A 135 -9.76 -7.48 -7.99
N TYR A 136 -9.80 -6.65 -6.95
CA TYR A 136 -8.62 -6.01 -6.38
C TYR A 136 -8.85 -5.61 -4.92
N ALA A 137 -7.77 -5.40 -4.21
CA ALA A 137 -7.76 -4.69 -2.93
C ALA A 137 -6.80 -3.51 -2.99
N TYR A 138 -7.08 -2.44 -2.25
CA TYR A 138 -6.12 -1.35 -2.12
C TYR A 138 -6.00 -0.83 -0.70
N THR A 139 -4.88 -0.20 -0.43
CA THR A 139 -4.59 0.47 0.84
C THR A 139 -4.05 1.86 0.57
N ALA A 140 -4.73 2.88 1.06
CA ALA A 140 -4.21 4.25 1.09
C ALA A 140 -3.61 4.55 2.47
N LEU A 141 -2.46 5.22 2.49
CA LEU A 141 -1.66 5.45 3.70
C LEU A 141 -1.32 6.93 3.89
N LYS A 142 -1.67 7.45 5.05
CA LYS A 142 -1.15 8.74 5.53
C LYS A 142 0.27 8.56 6.11
N GLY A 143 1.14 9.57 5.93
CA GLY A 143 2.46 9.58 6.55
C GLY A 143 3.47 8.61 5.93
N LYS A 144 3.24 8.17 4.70
CA LYS A 144 4.14 7.28 3.94
C LYS A 144 4.41 7.82 2.55
N THR A 145 5.62 7.62 2.04
CA THR A 145 6.00 7.97 0.67
C THR A 145 5.27 7.13 -0.36
N ALA A 146 5.17 5.82 -0.14
CA ALA A 146 4.26 4.97 -0.89
C ALA A 146 2.87 5.12 -0.29
N PHE A 147 2.06 5.98 -0.89
CA PHE A 147 0.77 6.39 -0.34
C PHE A 147 -0.40 5.49 -0.74
N LEU A 148 -0.22 4.69 -1.79
CA LEU A 148 -1.25 3.78 -2.30
C LEU A 148 -0.62 2.46 -2.71
N TYR A 149 -1.16 1.37 -2.19
CA TYR A 149 -0.83 -0.01 -2.59
C TYR A 149 -2.07 -0.64 -3.20
N VAL A 150 -1.90 -1.40 -4.27
CA VAL A 150 -2.97 -2.15 -4.93
C VAL A 150 -2.51 -3.58 -5.14
N ASN A 151 -3.29 -4.54 -4.67
CA ASN A 151 -3.08 -5.97 -4.88
C ASN A 151 -4.13 -6.51 -5.85
N VAL A 152 -3.69 -7.20 -6.89
CA VAL A 152 -4.55 -7.93 -7.82
C VAL A 152 -4.11 -9.38 -7.86
N ASN A 153 -4.71 -10.21 -7.00
CA ASN A 153 -4.40 -11.64 -6.89
C ASN A 153 -2.89 -11.93 -6.76
N GLY A 154 -2.20 -11.16 -5.90
CA GLY A 154 -0.77 -11.32 -5.63
C GLY A 154 0.18 -10.59 -6.61
N MET A 155 -0.35 -9.78 -7.50
CA MET A 155 0.43 -8.73 -8.18
C MET A 155 0.30 -7.45 -7.36
N ASP A 156 1.35 -7.11 -6.63
CA ASP A 156 1.41 -5.89 -5.80
C ASP A 156 2.01 -4.74 -6.58
N VAL A 157 1.30 -3.65 -6.65
CA VAL A 157 1.82 -2.39 -7.20
C VAL A 157 1.66 -1.28 -6.18
N CYS A 158 2.51 -0.26 -6.22
CA CYS A 158 2.35 0.89 -5.35
C CYS A 158 2.65 2.21 -6.08
N PHE A 159 2.05 3.28 -5.56
CA PHE A 159 2.21 4.63 -6.08
C PHE A 159 3.00 5.50 -5.11
N LYS A 160 3.90 6.30 -5.69
CA LYS A 160 4.65 7.35 -5.03
C LYS A 160 4.61 8.62 -5.88
N ILE A 161 4.93 9.76 -5.29
CA ILE A 161 5.15 11.00 -6.03
C ILE A 161 6.47 11.60 -5.56
N GLY A 162 7.39 11.80 -6.51
CA GLY A 162 8.61 12.54 -6.29
C GLY A 162 8.36 14.03 -6.51
N GLU A 163 8.69 14.84 -5.50
CA GLU A 163 8.58 16.29 -5.51
C GLU A 163 9.94 16.83 -5.09
N SER A 164 10.85 17.06 -6.00
CA SER A 164 12.20 17.41 -5.60
C SER A 164 12.50 18.90 -5.75
N PHE A 165 12.25 19.64 -4.68
CA PHE A 165 12.77 20.99 -4.56
C PHE A 165 13.08 21.32 -3.10
N CYS A 166 14.30 21.79 -2.83
CA CYS A 166 14.77 22.09 -1.47
C CYS A 166 14.58 20.90 -0.51
N GLU A 167 13.78 21.04 0.52
CA GLU A 167 13.51 19.97 1.49
C GLU A 167 12.31 19.10 1.14
N VAL A 168 11.54 19.50 0.13
CA VAL A 168 10.44 18.66 -0.37
C VAL A 168 11.03 17.59 -1.28
N ARG A 169 10.93 16.34 -0.89
CA ARG A 169 11.53 15.18 -1.58
C ARG A 169 10.48 14.28 -2.21
N ASN A 170 9.44 14.04 -1.45
CA ASN A 170 8.38 13.14 -1.82
C ASN A 170 7.05 13.68 -1.26
N PHE A 171 5.98 13.40 -1.94
CA PHE A 171 4.66 13.53 -1.37
C PHE A 171 4.51 12.55 -0.18
N VAL A 172 4.15 13.10 0.97
CA VAL A 172 3.80 12.33 2.16
C VAL A 172 2.51 12.91 2.70
N ALA A 173 1.41 12.22 2.50
CA ALA A 173 0.09 12.70 2.88
C ALA A 173 0.02 13.07 4.38
N GLN A 174 -0.38 14.28 4.66
CA GLN A 174 -0.63 14.79 6.02
C GLN A 174 -2.07 14.53 6.46
N GLN A 175 -2.97 14.41 5.49
CA GLN A 175 -4.38 14.10 5.70
C GLN A 175 -4.81 12.96 4.77
N LEU A 176 -5.71 12.12 5.27
CA LEU A 176 -6.41 11.08 4.52
C LEU A 176 -7.88 11.16 4.90
N ILE A 177 -8.73 11.45 3.93
CA ILE A 177 -10.17 11.58 4.10
C ILE A 177 -10.84 10.55 3.22
N GLN A 178 -11.70 9.71 3.82
CA GLN A 178 -12.54 8.77 3.08
C GLN A 178 -13.70 9.54 2.44
N THR A 179 -13.94 9.29 1.15
CA THR A 179 -15.11 9.78 0.40
C THR A 179 -16.13 8.67 0.20
N GLU A 180 -17.22 8.95 -0.48
CA GLU A 180 -18.26 7.96 -0.77
C GLU A 180 -17.73 6.82 -1.66
N ASP A 181 -16.92 7.14 -2.65
CA ASP A 181 -16.40 6.25 -3.68
C ASP A 181 -14.88 6.11 -3.70
N GLY A 182 -14.19 6.51 -2.60
CA GLY A 182 -12.74 6.42 -2.54
C GLY A 182 -12.13 7.18 -1.39
N CYS A 183 -11.11 8.00 -1.68
CA CYS A 183 -10.46 8.85 -0.68
C CYS A 183 -9.68 10.02 -1.31
N GLU A 184 -9.36 10.98 -0.46
CA GLU A 184 -8.48 12.11 -0.74
C GLU A 184 -7.27 12.08 0.19
N LEU A 185 -6.09 12.28 -0.37
CA LEU A 185 -4.82 12.44 0.35
C LEU A 185 -4.26 13.82 0.03
N THR A 186 -3.92 14.60 1.07
CA THR A 186 -3.38 15.95 0.89
C THR A 186 -2.12 16.17 1.71
N ALA A 187 -1.21 16.96 1.15
CA ALA A 187 -0.04 17.48 1.84
C ALA A 187 0.23 18.92 1.40
N SER A 188 0.72 19.73 2.33
CA SER A 188 1.20 21.07 2.04
C SER A 188 2.59 21.25 2.64
N ALA A 189 3.51 21.77 1.85
CA ALA A 189 4.87 22.02 2.26
C ALA A 189 5.34 23.40 1.81
N ASN A 190 6.05 24.11 2.70
CA ASN A 190 6.73 25.34 2.32
C ASN A 190 8.03 25.01 1.58
N VAL A 191 8.16 25.56 0.39
CA VAL A 191 9.38 25.45 -0.41
C VAL A 191 10.22 26.69 -0.15
N TRP A 192 11.42 26.49 0.36
CA TRP A 192 12.27 27.56 0.79
C TRP A 192 13.74 27.37 0.35
N TYR A 193 14.48 28.44 0.37
CA TYR A 193 15.93 28.44 0.20
C TYR A 193 16.56 29.53 1.05
N TYR A 194 17.83 29.36 1.39
CA TYR A 194 18.61 30.38 2.04
C TYR A 194 19.11 31.39 1.01
N GLU A 195 18.91 32.66 1.30
CA GLU A 195 19.51 33.73 0.54
C GLU A 195 21.03 33.80 0.78
N PRO A 196 21.79 34.45 -0.09
CA PRO A 196 23.18 34.78 0.19
C PRO A 196 23.32 35.56 1.48
N TRP A 197 24.52 35.55 2.08
CA TRP A 197 24.79 36.42 3.22
C TRP A 197 24.66 37.87 2.79
N GLU A 198 24.07 38.71 3.62
CA GLU A 198 24.00 40.17 3.42
C GLU A 198 25.41 40.77 3.40
N GLU A 199 26.27 40.33 4.32
CA GLU A 199 27.67 40.66 4.36
C GLU A 199 28.50 39.49 3.84
N LYS A 200 29.44 39.79 2.93
CA LYS A 200 30.33 38.75 2.38
C LYS A 200 31.14 38.08 3.51
N PRO A 201 31.11 36.74 3.61
CA PRO A 201 31.92 36.01 4.56
C PRO A 201 33.43 36.30 4.35
N ASN A 202 34.18 36.34 5.44
CA ASN A 202 35.64 36.59 5.41
C ASN A 202 36.46 35.34 5.02
N THR A 203 35.82 34.26 4.70
CA THR A 203 36.42 32.99 4.28
C THR A 203 35.66 32.40 3.08
N SER A 204 36.36 31.64 2.24
CA SER A 204 35.75 30.82 1.18
C SER A 204 35.47 29.36 1.62
N ASP A 205 35.89 29.00 2.82
CA ASP A 205 35.64 27.67 3.36
C ASP A 205 34.20 27.61 3.87
N TRP A 206 33.34 26.83 3.18
CA TRP A 206 31.94 26.64 3.49
C TRP A 206 31.67 26.22 4.95
N TRP A 207 32.54 25.38 5.50
CA TRP A 207 32.38 24.85 6.85
C TRP A 207 32.69 25.84 7.98
N GLN A 208 33.47 26.89 7.62
CA GLN A 208 33.79 27.98 8.54
C GLN A 208 32.85 29.19 8.40
N MET A 209 31.98 29.17 7.40
CA MET A 209 30.97 30.22 7.24
C MET A 209 29.88 30.10 8.28
N ASP A 210 29.42 31.18 8.87
CA ASP A 210 28.29 31.22 9.79
C ASP A 210 26.97 31.13 9.01
N GLN A 211 26.51 29.90 8.78
CA GLN A 211 25.27 29.60 8.04
C GLN A 211 24.02 30.19 8.71
N LYS A 212 24.05 30.45 10.03
CA LYS A 212 22.94 31.01 10.79
C LYS A 212 22.66 32.46 10.44
N LYS A 213 23.62 33.16 9.86
CA LYS A 213 23.47 34.55 9.39
C LYS A 213 22.75 34.68 8.05
N ARG A 214 22.44 33.57 7.39
CA ARG A 214 21.70 33.59 6.13
C ARG A 214 20.20 33.73 6.41
N SER A 215 19.56 34.65 5.69
CA SER A 215 18.10 34.76 5.72
C SER A 215 17.44 33.59 5.01
N LEU A 216 16.26 33.21 5.49
CA LEU A 216 15.42 32.17 4.90
C LEU A 216 14.32 32.85 4.08
N LYS A 217 14.23 32.49 2.79
CA LYS A 217 13.15 32.94 1.93
C LYS A 217 12.18 31.81 1.67
N ILE A 218 10.92 32.01 2.01
CA ILE A 218 9.83 31.09 1.72
C ILE A 218 9.03 31.68 0.56
N PRO A 219 9.25 31.25 -0.69
CA PRO A 219 8.59 31.86 -1.84
C PRO A 219 7.09 31.55 -1.91
N ARG A 220 6.70 30.29 -1.66
CA ARG A 220 5.30 29.83 -1.69
C ARG A 220 5.14 28.48 -1.00
N THR A 221 3.89 28.11 -0.75
CA THR A 221 3.50 26.76 -0.32
C THR A 221 3.17 25.92 -1.54
N LEU A 222 3.73 24.71 -1.63
CA LEU A 222 3.29 23.69 -2.56
C LEU A 222 2.21 22.87 -1.86
N THR A 223 1.04 22.79 -2.44
CA THR A 223 -0.04 21.89 -1.99
C THR A 223 -0.25 20.82 -3.03
N THR A 224 -0.18 19.57 -2.61
CA THR A 224 -0.42 18.39 -3.45
C THR A 224 -1.62 17.63 -2.92
N LYS A 225 -2.58 17.36 -3.81
CA LYS A 225 -3.78 16.59 -3.54
C LYS A 225 -3.83 15.39 -4.49
N VAL A 226 -4.08 14.21 -3.93
CA VAL A 226 -4.36 13.00 -4.68
C VAL A 226 -5.79 12.56 -4.36
N THR A 227 -6.62 12.46 -5.37
CA THR A 227 -7.98 11.93 -5.26
C THR A 227 -8.02 10.55 -5.89
N ILE A 228 -8.60 9.59 -5.19
CA ILE A 228 -8.74 8.21 -5.64
C ILE A 228 -10.22 7.89 -5.70
N HIS A 229 -10.71 7.53 -6.90
CA HIS A 229 -12.07 7.03 -7.11
C HIS A 229 -12.03 5.55 -7.47
N GLU A 230 -12.94 4.78 -6.87
CA GLU A 230 -13.09 3.35 -7.08
C GLU A 230 -14.00 3.07 -8.27
N HIS A 231 -13.56 2.19 -9.16
CA HIS A 231 -14.36 1.61 -10.22
C HIS A 231 -14.48 0.09 -10.03
N GLU A 232 -15.41 -0.54 -10.71
CA GLU A 232 -15.59 -2.00 -10.63
C GLU A 232 -14.32 -2.76 -11.06
N ASP A 233 -13.59 -2.20 -12.03
CA ASP A 233 -12.40 -2.80 -12.63
C ASP A 233 -11.08 -2.14 -12.19
N GLY A 234 -11.10 -1.21 -11.23
CA GLY A 234 -9.85 -0.58 -10.77
C GLY A 234 -10.01 0.76 -10.11
N LEU A 235 -9.03 1.61 -10.29
CA LEU A 235 -8.92 2.92 -9.65
C LEU A 235 -8.68 4.02 -10.68
N GLU A 236 -9.33 5.16 -10.46
CA GLU A 236 -8.99 6.44 -11.05
C GLU A 236 -8.20 7.25 -10.02
N ILE A 237 -7.07 7.80 -10.42
CA ILE A 237 -6.15 8.53 -9.56
C ILE A 237 -5.90 9.90 -10.18
N THR A 238 -6.38 10.94 -9.53
CA THR A 238 -6.18 12.33 -9.96
C THR A 238 -5.15 13.00 -9.07
N LEU A 239 -4.11 13.55 -9.71
CA LEU A 239 -3.06 14.33 -9.08
C LEU A 239 -3.27 15.80 -9.39
N HIS A 240 -3.43 16.61 -8.35
CA HIS A 240 -3.58 18.07 -8.44
C HIS A 240 -2.54 18.76 -7.56
N THR A 241 -1.89 19.81 -8.09
CA THR A 241 -0.95 20.63 -7.33
C THR A 241 -1.20 22.11 -7.51
N GLU A 242 -1.00 22.87 -6.44
CA GLU A 242 -1.14 24.33 -6.40
C GLU A 242 0.08 24.99 -5.75
N GLY A 243 0.31 26.24 -6.08
CA GLY A 243 1.28 27.13 -5.43
C GLY A 243 2.51 27.42 -6.27
N LEU A 244 3.43 26.51 -6.39
CA LEU A 244 4.67 26.68 -7.15
C LEU A 244 4.50 26.27 -8.63
N GLU A 245 5.16 27.04 -9.50
CA GLU A 245 5.18 26.78 -10.93
C GLU A 245 6.52 26.18 -11.37
N LYS A 246 6.48 25.32 -12.38
CA LYS A 246 7.65 24.73 -13.04
C LYS A 246 8.54 23.91 -12.09
N LEU A 247 7.98 23.41 -10.99
CA LEU A 247 8.68 22.46 -10.13
C LEU A 247 8.61 21.07 -10.79
N PRO A 248 9.73 20.38 -10.99
CA PRO A 248 9.71 19.00 -11.47
C PRO A 248 9.01 18.08 -10.46
N LEU A 249 8.04 17.33 -10.96
CA LEU A 249 7.26 16.36 -10.23
C LEU A 249 7.14 15.10 -11.07
N ARG A 250 7.06 13.93 -10.42
CA ARG A 250 6.78 12.69 -11.12
C ARG A 250 5.92 11.73 -10.33
N LEU A 251 4.85 11.28 -10.96
CA LEU A 251 4.09 10.14 -10.47
C LEU A 251 4.88 8.87 -10.79
N GLN A 252 4.99 7.97 -9.81
CA GLN A 252 5.70 6.71 -9.91
C GLN A 252 4.72 5.56 -9.69
N LEU A 253 4.68 4.64 -10.64
CA LEU A 253 4.07 3.34 -10.44
C LEU A 253 5.18 2.30 -10.27
N CYS A 254 5.28 1.75 -9.07
CA CYS A 254 6.21 0.68 -8.73
C CYS A 254 5.54 -0.67 -8.98
N VAL A 255 6.18 -1.53 -9.77
CA VAL A 255 5.69 -2.87 -10.11
C VAL A 255 6.72 -3.93 -9.72
N PRO A 256 6.33 -5.20 -9.49
CA PRO A 256 7.26 -6.28 -9.24
C PRO A 256 8.23 -6.47 -10.40
N ALA A 257 9.48 -6.85 -10.09
CA ALA A 257 10.42 -7.31 -11.12
C ALA A 257 9.88 -8.56 -11.83
N GLY A 258 10.20 -8.68 -13.13
CA GLY A 258 9.66 -9.74 -13.98
C GLY A 258 8.29 -9.44 -14.60
N THR A 259 7.66 -8.31 -14.25
CA THR A 259 6.46 -7.81 -14.95
C THR A 259 6.80 -7.52 -16.42
N VAL A 260 5.94 -7.93 -17.33
CA VAL A 260 6.05 -7.57 -18.74
C VAL A 260 5.26 -6.29 -18.97
N LEU A 261 5.93 -5.27 -19.45
CA LEU A 261 5.33 -3.99 -19.85
C LEU A 261 5.18 -3.97 -21.37
N ARG A 262 4.03 -3.56 -21.86
CA ARG A 262 3.80 -3.41 -23.30
C ARG A 262 2.83 -2.31 -23.65
N ASN A 263 3.07 -1.69 -24.77
CA ASN A 263 2.14 -0.83 -25.52
C ASN A 263 2.51 -0.88 -27.00
N ASP A 264 1.95 0.02 -27.81
CA ASP A 264 2.20 0.05 -29.26
C ASP A 264 3.66 0.37 -29.65
N ALA A 265 4.45 0.96 -28.71
CA ALA A 265 5.82 1.40 -28.97
C ALA A 265 6.90 0.46 -28.41
N PHE A 266 6.58 -0.34 -27.41
CA PHE A 266 7.57 -1.21 -26.75
C PHE A 266 6.98 -2.47 -26.12
N TRP A 267 7.84 -3.47 -25.97
CA TRP A 267 7.68 -4.64 -25.14
C TRP A 267 8.93 -4.79 -24.27
N LEU A 268 8.76 -4.90 -22.95
CA LEU A 268 9.87 -4.96 -22.00
C LEU A 268 9.53 -5.90 -20.85
N LYS A 269 10.45 -6.83 -20.53
CA LYS A 269 10.42 -7.56 -19.26
C LYS A 269 11.25 -6.81 -18.23
N THR A 270 10.64 -6.45 -17.11
CA THR A 270 11.24 -5.58 -16.10
C THR A 270 12.28 -6.27 -15.23
N GLU A 271 13.30 -5.52 -14.81
CA GLU A 271 14.32 -5.94 -13.86
C GLU A 271 14.29 -5.07 -12.61
N ALA A 272 14.70 -5.65 -11.47
CA ALA A 272 14.73 -4.93 -10.20
C ALA A 272 15.70 -3.74 -10.23
N GLY A 273 15.32 -2.66 -9.57
CA GLY A 273 16.12 -1.44 -9.44
C GLY A 273 16.18 -0.57 -10.71
N GLN A 274 15.47 -0.95 -11.77
CA GLN A 274 15.37 -0.17 -12.99
C GLN A 274 14.05 0.58 -13.09
N GLY A 275 13.95 1.48 -14.09
CA GLY A 275 12.74 2.23 -14.37
C GLY A 275 12.80 2.92 -15.73
N MET A 276 11.64 3.38 -16.19
CA MET A 276 11.51 4.13 -17.43
C MET A 276 10.51 5.26 -17.32
N ILE A 277 10.71 6.30 -18.11
CA ILE A 277 9.71 7.36 -18.30
C ILE A 277 8.81 6.95 -19.46
N VAL A 278 7.49 6.88 -19.19
CA VAL A 278 6.48 6.70 -20.24
C VAL A 278 5.78 8.04 -20.45
N ARG A 279 5.93 8.59 -21.65
CA ARG A 279 5.50 9.97 -21.94
C ARG A 279 4.06 10.11 -22.39
N ARG A 280 3.43 9.02 -22.85
CA ARG A 280 2.06 9.05 -23.38
C ARG A 280 1.47 7.65 -23.52
N GLY A 281 0.16 7.60 -23.59
CA GLY A 281 -0.60 6.38 -23.80
C GLY A 281 -0.68 5.48 -22.58
N ASP A 282 -1.32 4.37 -22.74
CA ASP A 282 -1.48 3.37 -21.69
C ASP A 282 -0.37 2.33 -21.78
N VAL A 283 -0.03 1.74 -20.62
CA VAL A 283 0.89 0.61 -20.53
C VAL A 283 0.14 -0.58 -19.96
N GLU A 284 0.22 -1.70 -20.64
CA GLU A 284 -0.23 -2.96 -20.11
C GLU A 284 0.87 -3.60 -19.28
N LEU A 285 0.51 -4.09 -18.09
CA LEU A 285 1.38 -4.70 -17.09
C LEU A 285 0.93 -6.15 -16.93
N ALA A 286 1.77 -7.12 -17.30
CA ALA A 286 1.45 -8.53 -17.19
C ALA A 286 2.44 -9.27 -16.28
N LEU A 287 1.93 -10.02 -15.29
CA LEU A 287 2.71 -10.88 -14.41
C LEU A 287 1.99 -12.22 -14.25
N GLY A 288 2.49 -13.24 -14.95
CA GLY A 288 1.78 -14.51 -15.07
C GLY A 288 0.43 -14.32 -15.78
N GLU A 289 -0.64 -14.72 -15.13
CA GLU A 289 -2.00 -14.57 -15.68
C GLU A 289 -2.68 -13.24 -15.37
N LYS A 290 -2.03 -12.39 -14.55
CA LYS A 290 -2.57 -11.11 -14.09
C LYS A 290 -2.20 -10.04 -15.07
N ILE A 291 -3.20 -9.26 -15.50
CA ILE A 291 -3.02 -8.17 -16.44
C ILE A 291 -3.69 -6.92 -15.90
N LEU A 292 -2.91 -5.84 -15.82
CA LEU A 292 -3.35 -4.50 -15.49
C LEU A 292 -3.12 -3.56 -16.68
N SER A 293 -3.87 -2.50 -16.75
CA SER A 293 -3.60 -1.35 -17.63
C SER A 293 -3.40 -0.12 -16.77
N PHE A 294 -2.35 0.66 -17.06
CA PHE A 294 -2.02 1.90 -16.40
C PHE A 294 -1.89 3.03 -17.41
N GLY A 295 -2.57 4.14 -17.19
CA GLY A 295 -2.51 5.33 -18.04
C GLY A 295 -3.77 6.18 -18.00
N PRO A 296 -3.85 7.23 -18.84
CA PRO A 296 -2.83 7.64 -19.78
C PRO A 296 -1.57 8.18 -19.09
N CYS A 297 -0.41 7.69 -19.47
CA CYS A 297 0.87 8.22 -19.00
C CYS A 297 1.13 9.61 -19.59
N PHE A 298 1.97 10.40 -18.92
CA PHE A 298 2.35 11.75 -19.33
C PHE A 298 3.84 12.02 -19.13
N GLY A 299 4.40 12.90 -19.95
CA GLY A 299 5.84 13.22 -19.87
C GLY A 299 6.13 14.61 -20.41
N GLU A 300 6.27 15.60 -19.52
CA GLU A 300 6.55 17.00 -19.81
C GLU A 300 8.05 17.32 -19.75
N HIS A 301 8.86 16.50 -19.07
CA HIS A 301 10.32 16.61 -19.03
C HIS A 301 10.97 15.23 -19.08
N GLU A 302 12.30 15.22 -19.39
CA GLU A 302 13.06 13.99 -19.66
C GLU A 302 14.06 13.64 -18.57
N PHE A 303 14.00 14.26 -17.42
CA PHE A 303 14.94 13.97 -16.33
C PHE A 303 14.77 12.52 -15.86
N GLN A 304 15.81 11.71 -16.03
CA GLN A 304 15.81 10.27 -15.74
C GLN A 304 16.48 9.93 -14.40
N GLY A 305 17.29 10.83 -13.86
CA GLY A 305 17.97 10.62 -12.58
C GLY A 305 16.99 10.58 -11.41
N HIS A 306 17.48 10.16 -10.25
CA HIS A 306 16.75 10.27 -9.00
C HIS A 306 16.72 11.73 -8.52
N TYR A 307 15.59 12.18 -8.05
CA TYR A 307 15.52 13.41 -7.30
C TYR A 307 16.25 13.23 -5.96
N SER A 308 16.92 14.26 -5.49
CA SER A 308 17.65 14.22 -4.22
C SER A 308 16.72 13.79 -3.07
N GLY A 309 17.02 12.68 -2.42
CA GLY A 309 16.22 12.13 -1.33
C GLY A 309 14.94 11.40 -1.74
N GLU A 310 14.72 11.18 -3.03
CA GLU A 310 13.63 10.34 -3.53
C GLU A 310 13.85 8.88 -3.12
N GLU A 311 12.81 8.24 -2.64
CA GLU A 311 12.85 6.84 -2.24
C GLU A 311 12.87 5.92 -3.47
N THR A 312 13.88 5.09 -3.59
CA THR A 312 14.04 4.14 -4.70
C THR A 312 13.20 2.88 -4.52
N ASN A 313 12.94 2.17 -5.62
CA ASN A 313 12.29 0.86 -5.64
C ASN A 313 13.31 -0.24 -5.99
N ALA A 314 14.22 -0.53 -5.07
CA ALA A 314 15.33 -1.45 -5.33
C ALA A 314 14.89 -2.90 -5.66
N GLY A 315 13.75 -3.35 -5.12
CA GLY A 315 13.23 -4.71 -5.31
C GLY A 315 12.27 -4.87 -6.51
N GLY A 316 11.92 -3.78 -7.20
CA GLY A 316 10.98 -3.79 -8.30
C GLY A 316 11.41 -2.86 -9.43
N TYR A 317 10.48 -2.58 -10.33
CA TYR A 317 10.65 -1.69 -11.46
C TYR A 317 9.75 -0.47 -11.32
N THR A 318 10.16 0.70 -11.82
CA THR A 318 9.37 1.93 -11.69
C THR A 318 9.02 2.53 -13.05
N ILE A 319 7.74 2.77 -13.27
CA ILE A 319 7.24 3.57 -14.39
C ILE A 319 7.06 5.00 -13.89
N PHE A 320 7.71 5.95 -14.57
CA PHE A 320 7.66 7.37 -14.24
C PHE A 320 6.76 8.11 -15.21
N CYS A 321 5.84 8.93 -14.69
CA CYS A 321 5.11 9.95 -15.42
C CYS A 321 5.56 11.31 -14.91
N ASN A 322 6.29 12.05 -15.75
CA ASN A 322 6.94 13.31 -15.38
C ASN A 322 6.07 14.51 -15.71
N ALA A 323 5.97 15.45 -14.79
CA ALA A 323 5.23 16.70 -14.97
C ALA A 323 5.98 17.89 -14.38
N LEU A 324 5.54 19.08 -14.74
CA LEU A 324 5.93 20.35 -14.13
C LEU A 324 4.70 20.96 -13.45
N THR A 325 4.87 21.44 -12.21
CA THR A 325 3.78 22.12 -11.51
C THR A 325 3.36 23.44 -12.18
N PRO A 326 2.06 23.85 -12.12
CA PRO A 326 0.97 23.13 -11.48
C PRO A 326 0.57 21.89 -12.31
N VAL A 327 0.21 20.80 -11.62
CA VAL A 327 -0.22 19.54 -12.22
C VAL A 327 -1.71 19.36 -12.02
N ASP A 328 -2.39 18.91 -13.09
CA ASP A 328 -3.77 18.45 -13.05
C ASP A 328 -3.87 17.28 -14.03
N LYS A 329 -3.67 16.06 -13.53
CA LYS A 329 -3.56 14.84 -14.33
C LYS A 329 -4.34 13.70 -13.69
N THR A 330 -5.06 12.98 -14.50
CA THR A 330 -5.77 11.76 -14.10
C THR A 330 -5.17 10.56 -14.80
N VAL A 331 -4.92 9.50 -14.06
CA VAL A 331 -4.51 8.18 -14.57
C VAL A 331 -5.45 7.11 -14.05
N PHE A 332 -5.54 6.01 -14.77
CA PHE A 332 -6.33 4.85 -14.38
C PHE A 332 -5.42 3.64 -14.18
N LEU A 333 -5.72 2.86 -13.15
CA LEU A 333 -5.18 1.51 -12.98
C LEU A 333 -6.35 0.54 -13.09
N ARG A 334 -6.42 -0.23 -14.18
CA ARG A 334 -7.55 -1.14 -14.46
C ARG A 334 -7.11 -2.58 -14.50
N VAL A 335 -7.89 -3.44 -13.90
CA VAL A 335 -7.75 -4.89 -13.98
C VAL A 335 -8.38 -5.36 -15.29
N LYS A 336 -7.59 -5.98 -16.16
CA LYS A 336 -8.12 -6.57 -17.38
C LYS A 336 -8.60 -8.00 -17.10
N ARG A 337 -9.84 -8.28 -17.46
CA ARG A 337 -10.35 -9.67 -17.51
C ARG A 337 -9.80 -10.32 -18.77
N LYS A 338 -9.37 -11.60 -18.67
CA LYS A 338 -9.05 -12.42 -19.84
C LYS A 338 -10.30 -12.71 -20.66
#